data_512dcd55dd353e1a18ae87f068f56c53
#
_entry.id   512dcd55dd353e1a18ae87f068f56c53
#
_cell.length_a   1.000
_cell.length_b   1.000
_cell.length_c   1.000
_cell.angle_alpha   90.00
_cell.angle_beta   90.00
_cell.angle_gamma   90.00
#
_symmetry.space_group_name_H-M   'P 1'
#
loop_
_entity.id
_entity.type
_entity.pdbx_description
1 polymer ?
#
loop_
_entity_poly.entity_id
_entity_poly.type
_entity_poly.pdbx_seq_one_letter_code
_entity_poly.pdbx_strand_id
1 'polypeptide(L)'
;MDRRGTVITAVVLVAIGAYLLLANLDLIPAYSIEQMWPGIVVLVGILFWLGFIFGKDHDPGLAFVGTIVTLTGLFFFLFTFNVNLLGLGRVDWSDMGLLWPAFPLIVGIAFVVLWAAGRFRDWGVLIPAGILLLVGFGGFAYTLGNVPLFQNILQWWPLLLILFGIIIVIQAVIRPRSK
;
A
#
# COMPACT_ATOMS: atom_id res chain seq x y z
N MET A 1 26.99 17.14 -8.58
CA MET A 1 25.93 16.87 -7.60
C MET A 1 25.10 18.13 -7.47
N ASP A 2 23.79 18.01 -7.60
CA ASP A 2 22.89 19.17 -7.53
C ASP A 2 22.87 19.71 -6.08
N ARG A 3 23.08 21.01 -5.89
CA ARG A 3 23.15 21.66 -4.57
C ARG A 3 21.97 21.29 -3.66
N ARG A 4 20.79 21.09 -4.26
CA ARG A 4 19.58 20.66 -3.55
C ARG A 4 19.68 19.22 -3.02
N GLY A 5 20.20 18.30 -3.82
CA GLY A 5 20.41 16.92 -3.36
C GLY A 5 21.40 16.81 -2.20
N THR A 6 22.48 17.58 -2.26
CA THR A 6 23.48 17.64 -1.17
C THR A 6 22.88 18.17 0.13
N VAL A 7 22.05 19.21 0.05
CA VAL A 7 21.38 19.79 1.24
C VAL A 7 20.40 18.78 1.86
N ILE A 8 19.59 18.10 1.04
CA ILE A 8 18.63 17.09 1.54
C ILE A 8 19.40 15.95 2.23
N THR A 9 20.46 15.43 1.62
CA THR A 9 21.29 14.36 2.22
C THR A 9 21.88 14.82 3.54
N ALA A 10 22.41 16.03 3.60
CA ALA A 10 22.99 16.60 4.82
C ALA A 10 21.94 16.72 5.94
N VAL A 11 20.73 17.24 5.62
CA VAL A 11 19.64 17.36 6.62
C VAL A 11 19.22 15.98 7.15
N VAL A 12 19.09 14.97 6.27
CA VAL A 12 18.75 13.60 6.68
C VAL A 12 19.85 13.02 7.60
N LEU A 13 21.12 13.18 7.24
CA LEU A 13 22.21 12.70 8.07
C LEU A 13 22.26 13.39 9.44
N VAL A 14 22.05 14.70 9.48
CA VAL A 14 21.98 15.46 10.74
C VAL A 14 20.79 14.99 11.60
N ALA A 15 19.63 14.77 11.00
CA ALA A 15 18.44 14.28 11.71
C ALA A 15 18.68 12.88 12.32
N ILE A 16 19.27 11.96 11.53
CA ILE A 16 19.64 10.63 12.01
C ILE A 16 20.69 10.72 13.14
N GLY A 17 21.71 11.54 12.96
CA GLY A 17 22.75 11.74 13.97
C GLY A 17 22.20 12.33 15.27
N ALA A 18 21.32 13.32 15.18
CA ALA A 18 20.65 13.92 16.33
C ALA A 18 19.78 12.91 17.08
N TYR A 19 19.00 12.10 16.34
CA TYR A 19 18.20 11.03 16.95
C TYR A 19 19.09 10.03 17.71
N LEU A 20 20.15 9.52 17.07
CA LEU A 20 21.07 8.56 17.70
C LEU A 20 21.77 9.15 18.92
N LEU A 21 22.13 10.44 18.88
CA LEU A 21 22.72 11.13 20.01
C LEU A 21 21.74 11.24 21.18
N LEU A 22 20.50 11.66 20.93
CA LEU A 22 19.46 11.79 21.95
C LEU A 22 19.08 10.42 22.57
N ALA A 23 19.04 9.37 21.75
CA ALA A 23 18.83 8.00 22.22
C ALA A 23 19.99 7.49 23.08
N ASN A 24 21.23 7.81 22.70
CA ASN A 24 22.44 7.41 23.44
C ASN A 24 22.62 8.18 24.77
N LEU A 25 22.00 9.34 24.87
CA LEU A 25 21.95 10.15 26.10
C LEU A 25 20.75 9.81 27.00
N ASP A 26 19.99 8.75 26.69
CA ASP A 26 18.75 8.34 27.38
C ASP A 26 17.68 9.47 27.49
N LEU A 27 17.77 10.48 26.61
CA LEU A 27 16.82 11.59 26.57
C LEU A 27 15.53 11.22 25.80
N ILE A 28 15.61 10.22 24.94
CA ILE A 28 14.50 9.63 24.21
C ILE A 28 14.59 8.10 24.29
N PRO A 29 13.47 7.38 24.27
CA PRO A 29 13.52 5.93 24.26
C PRO A 29 14.29 5.43 23.04
N ALA A 30 15.33 4.63 23.25
CA ALA A 30 16.04 3.94 22.19
C ALA A 30 15.16 2.81 21.66
N TYR A 31 14.49 3.04 20.54
CA TYR A 31 13.80 1.97 19.86
C TYR A 31 14.80 1.03 19.20
N SER A 32 14.58 -0.27 19.33
CA SER A 32 15.41 -1.26 18.64
C SER A 32 15.28 -1.11 17.12
N ILE A 33 16.30 -1.50 16.38
CA ILE A 33 16.25 -1.53 14.90
C ILE A 33 15.04 -2.33 14.41
N GLU A 34 14.69 -3.39 15.15
CA GLU A 34 13.50 -4.21 14.91
C GLU A 34 12.17 -3.45 15.04
N GLN A 35 12.15 -2.33 15.76
CA GLN A 35 10.99 -1.45 15.88
C GLN A 35 11.02 -0.29 14.90
N MET A 36 12.20 0.06 14.38
CA MET A 36 12.36 1.21 13.49
C MET A 36 12.21 0.90 12.01
N TRP A 37 12.28 -0.38 11.59
CA TRP A 37 12.25 -0.75 10.17
C TRP A 37 11.01 -0.22 9.40
N PRO A 38 9.78 -0.16 9.97
CA PRO A 38 8.66 0.40 9.22
C PRO A 38 8.85 1.90 8.93
N GLY A 39 9.57 2.61 9.82
CA GLY A 39 9.94 4.01 9.61
C GLY A 39 10.84 4.18 8.38
N ILE A 40 11.78 3.26 8.16
CA ILE A 40 12.62 3.27 6.97
C ILE A 40 11.77 3.07 5.71
N VAL A 41 10.80 2.16 5.76
CA VAL A 41 9.88 1.94 4.64
C VAL A 41 9.07 3.19 4.34
N VAL A 42 8.49 3.84 5.37
CA VAL A 42 7.76 5.12 5.21
C VAL A 42 8.66 6.19 4.61
N LEU A 43 9.91 6.29 5.08
CA LEU A 43 10.88 7.27 4.59
C LEU A 43 11.17 7.07 3.09
N VAL A 44 11.36 5.83 2.66
CA VAL A 44 11.52 5.49 1.23
C VAL A 44 10.28 5.89 0.44
N GLY A 45 9.07 5.63 0.95
CA GLY A 45 7.83 6.05 0.31
C GLY A 45 7.71 7.57 0.17
N ILE A 46 8.12 8.31 1.22
CA ILE A 46 8.18 9.79 1.18
C ILE A 46 9.17 10.27 0.12
N LEU A 47 10.32 9.61 -0.04
CA LEU A 47 11.29 9.97 -1.07
C LEU A 47 10.70 9.83 -2.48
N PHE A 48 9.90 8.80 -2.75
CA PHE A 48 9.16 8.67 -4.01
C PHE A 48 8.16 9.82 -4.21
N TRP A 49 7.44 10.21 -3.17
CA TRP A 49 6.52 11.36 -3.21
C TRP A 49 7.26 12.68 -3.48
N LEU A 50 8.40 12.90 -2.82
CA LEU A 50 9.26 14.05 -3.10
C LEU A 50 9.78 14.04 -4.53
N GLY A 51 10.14 12.86 -5.06
CA GLY A 51 10.52 12.68 -6.46
C GLY A 51 9.39 13.09 -7.42
N PHE A 52 8.15 12.74 -7.11
CA PHE A 52 6.98 13.16 -7.88
C PHE A 52 6.74 14.69 -7.81
N ILE A 53 6.78 15.25 -6.60
CA ILE A 53 6.44 16.69 -6.39
C ILE A 53 7.53 17.60 -6.96
N PHE A 54 8.79 17.27 -6.76
CA PHE A 54 9.93 18.10 -7.14
C PHE A 54 10.61 17.66 -8.45
N GLY A 55 10.24 16.51 -8.99
CA GLY A 55 10.73 16.01 -10.27
C GLY A 55 10.25 16.88 -11.44
N LYS A 56 11.08 17.00 -12.47
CA LYS A 56 10.75 17.81 -13.66
C LYS A 56 9.55 17.26 -14.43
N ASP A 57 9.42 15.94 -14.49
CA ASP A 57 8.42 15.25 -15.32
C ASP A 57 7.12 14.94 -14.57
N HIS A 58 7.08 15.14 -13.24
CA HIS A 58 5.94 14.80 -12.36
C HIS A 58 5.36 13.43 -12.69
N ASP A 59 6.23 12.41 -12.79
CA ASP A 59 5.86 11.05 -13.18
C ASP A 59 4.84 10.44 -12.20
N PRO A 60 3.60 10.16 -12.64
CA PRO A 60 2.58 9.57 -11.78
C PRO A 60 2.97 8.20 -11.21
N GLY A 61 3.89 7.48 -11.86
CA GLY A 61 4.42 6.22 -11.37
C GLY A 61 5.15 6.39 -10.03
N LEU A 62 5.84 7.51 -9.82
CA LEU A 62 6.47 7.80 -8.52
C LEU A 62 5.45 8.00 -7.41
N ALA A 63 4.33 8.68 -7.69
CA ALA A 63 3.23 8.83 -6.74
C ALA A 63 2.58 7.48 -6.41
N PHE A 64 2.41 6.60 -7.42
CA PHE A 64 1.88 5.25 -7.25
C PHE A 64 2.77 4.41 -6.31
N VAL A 65 4.05 4.29 -6.63
CA VAL A 65 5.02 3.53 -5.80
C VAL A 65 5.15 4.17 -4.42
N GLY A 66 5.25 5.50 -4.36
CA GLY A 66 5.31 6.25 -3.09
C GLY A 66 4.10 5.95 -2.19
N THR A 67 2.90 5.86 -2.76
CA THR A 67 1.68 5.53 -2.01
C THR A 67 1.73 4.10 -1.47
N ILE A 68 2.08 3.10 -2.30
CA ILE A 68 2.18 1.71 -1.86
C ILE A 68 3.18 1.59 -0.71
N VAL A 69 4.39 2.12 -0.90
CA VAL A 69 5.48 1.99 0.07
C VAL A 69 5.14 2.73 1.37
N THR A 70 4.63 3.96 1.28
CA THR A 70 4.25 4.73 2.48
C THR A 70 3.14 4.05 3.27
N LEU A 71 2.04 3.65 2.61
CA LEU A 71 0.92 3.02 3.28
C LEU A 71 1.28 1.64 3.85
N THR A 72 2.13 0.88 3.16
CA THR A 72 2.66 -0.40 3.67
C THR A 72 3.51 -0.18 4.93
N GLY A 73 4.39 0.81 4.92
CA GLY A 73 5.17 1.17 6.09
C GLY A 73 4.29 1.61 7.27
N LEU A 74 3.28 2.46 7.02
CA LEU A 74 2.30 2.87 8.04
C LEU A 74 1.49 1.68 8.57
N PHE A 75 1.09 0.75 7.70
CA PHE A 75 0.40 -0.47 8.11
C PHE A 75 1.25 -1.30 9.06
N PHE A 76 2.54 -1.49 8.77
CA PHE A 76 3.44 -2.23 9.66
C PHE A 76 3.75 -1.50 10.97
N PHE A 77 3.64 -0.17 11.02
CA PHE A 77 3.70 0.56 12.28
C PHE A 77 2.63 0.10 13.28
N LEU A 78 1.43 -0.25 12.81
CA LEU A 78 0.35 -0.73 13.67
C LEU A 78 0.79 -1.95 14.50
N PHE A 79 1.51 -2.88 13.86
CA PHE A 79 1.99 -4.11 14.51
C PHE A 79 3.19 -3.84 15.41
N THR A 80 4.14 -3.04 14.92
CA THR A 80 5.40 -2.79 15.63
C THR A 80 5.19 -2.01 16.93
N PHE A 81 4.22 -1.08 16.94
CA PHE A 81 3.92 -0.27 18.12
C PHE A 81 2.68 -0.76 18.88
N ASN A 82 2.13 -1.91 18.52
CA ASN A 82 0.93 -2.48 19.15
C ASN A 82 -0.17 -1.43 19.29
N VAL A 83 -0.45 -0.71 18.20
CA VAL A 83 -1.41 0.40 18.22
C VAL A 83 -2.79 -0.13 18.55
N ASN A 84 -3.48 0.55 19.47
CA ASN A 84 -4.85 0.20 19.80
C ASN A 84 -5.78 0.71 18.70
N LEU A 85 -6.29 -0.21 17.88
CA LEU A 85 -7.30 0.08 16.87
C LEU A 85 -8.70 -0.04 17.51
N LEU A 86 -9.51 1.00 17.32
CA LEU A 86 -10.89 1.05 17.81
C LEU A 86 -11.66 -0.22 17.38
N GLY A 87 -12.00 -1.06 18.36
CA GLY A 87 -12.77 -2.29 18.15
C GLY A 87 -11.95 -3.59 18.07
N LEU A 88 -10.62 -3.54 17.83
CA LEU A 88 -9.75 -4.72 17.78
C LEU A 88 -8.83 -4.87 18.98
N GLY A 89 -8.72 -3.82 19.83
CA GLY A 89 -7.72 -3.79 20.88
C GLY A 89 -6.32 -3.48 20.35
N ARG A 90 -5.29 -3.99 21.04
CA ARG A 90 -3.89 -3.86 20.59
C ARG A 90 -3.64 -4.83 19.45
N VAL A 91 -3.21 -4.28 18.31
CA VAL A 91 -2.87 -5.06 17.12
C VAL A 91 -1.50 -5.69 17.32
N ASP A 92 -1.42 -7.00 17.16
CA ASP A 92 -0.16 -7.74 17.15
C ASP A 92 -0.01 -8.60 15.86
N TRP A 93 1.12 -9.29 15.72
CA TRP A 93 1.41 -10.07 14.53
C TRP A 93 0.46 -11.26 14.30
N SER A 94 -0.26 -11.71 15.34
CA SER A 94 -1.28 -12.76 15.21
C SER A 94 -2.52 -12.26 14.47
N ASP A 95 -2.76 -10.95 14.47
CA ASP A 95 -3.91 -10.32 13.80
C ASP A 95 -3.69 -10.12 12.29
N MET A 96 -2.52 -10.48 11.76
CA MET A 96 -2.21 -10.36 10.33
C MET A 96 -3.27 -11.07 9.46
N GLY A 97 -3.78 -12.22 9.94
CA GLY A 97 -4.85 -12.96 9.28
C GLY A 97 -6.19 -12.22 9.22
N LEU A 98 -6.44 -11.25 10.12
CA LEU A 98 -7.62 -10.41 10.11
C LEU A 98 -7.42 -9.16 9.25
N LEU A 99 -6.19 -8.67 9.19
CA LEU A 99 -5.84 -7.38 8.57
C LEU A 99 -5.25 -7.52 7.15
N TRP A 100 -5.13 -8.76 6.62
CA TRP A 100 -4.66 -8.97 5.24
C TRP A 100 -5.40 -8.14 4.17
N PRO A 101 -6.71 -7.78 4.34
CA PRO A 101 -7.42 -6.99 3.34
C PRO A 101 -6.89 -5.56 3.19
N ALA A 102 -6.02 -5.12 4.10
CA ALA A 102 -5.31 -3.85 3.96
C ALA A 102 -4.41 -3.82 2.70
N PHE A 103 -3.80 -4.96 2.30
CA PHE A 103 -2.92 -4.99 1.14
C PHE A 103 -3.64 -4.65 -0.18
N PRO A 104 -4.75 -5.31 -0.55
CA PRO A 104 -5.50 -4.89 -1.72
C PRO A 104 -6.05 -3.47 -1.61
N LEU A 105 -6.43 -2.99 -0.41
CA LEU A 105 -6.83 -1.59 -0.22
C LEU A 105 -5.68 -0.63 -0.52
N ILE A 106 -4.49 -0.88 0.00
CA ILE A 106 -3.30 -0.06 -0.24
C ILE A 106 -3.03 0.06 -1.74
N VAL A 107 -3.03 -1.08 -2.45
CA VAL A 107 -2.78 -1.07 -3.91
C VAL A 107 -3.93 -0.41 -4.66
N GLY A 108 -5.19 -0.63 -4.26
CA GLY A 108 -6.36 0.03 -4.82
C GLY A 108 -6.31 1.56 -4.67
N ILE A 109 -5.94 2.04 -3.47
CA ILE A 109 -5.72 3.46 -3.21
C ILE A 109 -4.58 4.01 -4.08
N ALA A 110 -3.49 3.26 -4.23
CA ALA A 110 -2.38 3.68 -5.07
C ALA A 110 -2.78 3.84 -6.54
N PHE A 111 -3.65 2.98 -7.08
CA PHE A 111 -4.21 3.15 -8.42
C PHE A 111 -5.10 4.40 -8.55
N VAL A 112 -5.88 4.73 -7.52
CA VAL A 112 -6.64 5.99 -7.49
C VAL A 112 -5.69 7.19 -7.49
N VAL A 113 -4.60 7.12 -6.72
CA VAL A 113 -3.56 8.17 -6.69
C VAL A 113 -2.88 8.27 -8.04
N LEU A 114 -2.54 7.14 -8.68
CA LEU A 114 -1.97 7.11 -10.03
C LEU A 114 -2.86 7.84 -11.04
N TRP A 115 -4.16 7.57 -11.01
CA TRP A 115 -5.15 8.23 -11.86
C TRP A 115 -5.22 9.74 -11.59
N ALA A 116 -5.26 10.14 -10.32
CA ALA A 116 -5.29 11.54 -9.93
C ALA A 116 -3.99 12.27 -10.32
N ALA A 117 -2.82 11.67 -10.05
CA ALA A 117 -1.51 12.20 -10.42
C ALA A 117 -1.33 12.29 -11.94
N GLY A 118 -1.92 11.35 -12.70
CA GLY A 118 -1.98 11.35 -14.16
C GLY A 118 -2.98 12.36 -14.75
N ARG A 119 -3.48 13.30 -13.94
CA ARG A 119 -4.44 14.36 -14.33
C ARG A 119 -5.75 13.83 -14.88
N PHE A 120 -6.23 12.71 -14.32
CA PHE A 120 -7.54 12.09 -14.65
C PHE A 120 -7.67 11.63 -16.12
N ARG A 121 -6.56 11.37 -16.80
CA ARG A 121 -6.57 11.08 -18.25
C ARG A 121 -6.90 9.63 -18.55
N ASP A 122 -6.41 8.70 -17.75
CA ASP A 122 -6.53 7.26 -18.02
C ASP A 122 -7.57 6.62 -17.07
N TRP A 123 -8.80 6.53 -17.54
CA TRP A 123 -9.91 5.89 -16.80
C TRP A 123 -9.74 4.38 -16.67
N GLY A 124 -8.93 3.75 -17.55
CA GLY A 124 -8.65 2.31 -17.50
C GLY A 124 -7.99 1.89 -16.20
N VAL A 125 -7.21 2.80 -15.59
CA VAL A 125 -6.53 2.58 -14.30
C VAL A 125 -7.52 2.42 -13.13
N LEU A 126 -8.74 2.95 -13.24
CA LEU A 126 -9.76 2.81 -12.20
C LEU A 126 -10.39 1.42 -12.15
N ILE A 127 -10.26 0.62 -13.21
CA ILE A 127 -10.78 -0.77 -13.22
C ILE A 127 -10.04 -1.62 -12.18
N PRO A 128 -8.70 -1.76 -12.23
CA PRO A 128 -7.97 -2.46 -11.17
C PRO A 128 -8.13 -1.79 -9.80
N ALA A 129 -8.20 -0.46 -9.73
CA ALA A 129 -8.47 0.25 -8.48
C ALA A 129 -9.78 -0.21 -7.85
N GLY A 130 -10.88 -0.20 -8.62
CA GLY A 130 -12.21 -0.59 -8.14
C GLY A 130 -12.24 -2.05 -7.67
N ILE A 131 -11.64 -2.97 -8.44
CA ILE A 131 -11.57 -4.40 -8.08
C ILE A 131 -10.82 -4.57 -6.75
N LEU A 132 -9.65 -3.94 -6.61
CA LEU A 132 -8.82 -4.07 -5.41
C LEU A 132 -9.47 -3.43 -4.17
N LEU A 133 -10.13 -2.28 -4.34
CA LEU A 133 -10.90 -1.66 -3.26
C LEU A 133 -12.07 -2.55 -2.84
N LEU A 134 -12.81 -3.14 -3.78
CA LEU A 134 -13.88 -4.08 -3.46
C LEU A 134 -13.37 -5.32 -2.74
N VAL A 135 -12.25 -5.90 -3.17
CA VAL A 135 -11.61 -7.03 -2.50
C VAL A 135 -11.17 -6.65 -1.09
N GLY A 136 -10.57 -5.48 -0.91
CA GLY A 136 -10.13 -5.01 0.38
C GLY A 136 -11.28 -4.72 1.35
N PHE A 137 -12.29 -3.94 0.92
CA PHE A 137 -13.46 -3.67 1.75
C PHE A 137 -14.29 -4.93 2.02
N GLY A 138 -14.48 -5.78 1.01
CA GLY A 138 -15.15 -7.07 1.16
C GLY A 138 -14.38 -8.00 2.09
N GLY A 139 -13.06 -8.01 2.01
CA GLY A 139 -12.19 -8.74 2.90
C GLY A 139 -12.32 -8.28 4.36
N PHE A 140 -12.34 -6.98 4.63
CA PHE A 140 -12.60 -6.45 5.97
C PHE A 140 -14.01 -6.75 6.46
N ALA A 141 -15.02 -6.65 5.60
CA ALA A 141 -16.38 -7.04 5.95
C ALA A 141 -16.47 -8.54 6.32
N TYR A 142 -15.63 -9.38 5.70
CA TYR A 142 -15.52 -10.81 6.02
C TYR A 142 -14.76 -11.05 7.33
N THR A 143 -13.61 -10.40 7.53
CA THR A 143 -12.72 -10.69 8.65
C THR A 143 -13.18 -10.01 9.95
N LEU A 144 -13.71 -8.79 9.89
CA LEU A 144 -14.10 -7.99 11.04
C LEU A 144 -15.61 -7.91 11.23
N GLY A 145 -16.37 -7.97 10.15
CA GLY A 145 -17.82 -7.93 10.20
C GLY A 145 -18.36 -9.34 10.26
N ASN A 146 -19.01 -9.75 11.34
CA ASN A 146 -19.76 -11.00 11.42
C ASN A 146 -20.94 -11.04 10.41
N VAL A 147 -20.66 -10.75 9.12
CA VAL A 147 -21.67 -10.69 8.07
C VAL A 147 -21.74 -12.05 7.36
N PRO A 148 -22.74 -12.89 7.68
CA PRO A 148 -22.85 -14.25 7.13
C PRO A 148 -22.95 -14.29 5.61
N LEU A 149 -23.43 -13.19 4.99
CA LEU A 149 -23.53 -13.04 3.55
C LEU A 149 -22.18 -13.15 2.82
N PHE A 150 -21.13 -12.57 3.36
CA PHE A 150 -19.79 -12.62 2.76
C PHE A 150 -19.12 -13.97 2.90
N GLN A 151 -19.41 -14.71 3.96
CA GLN A 151 -18.89 -16.08 4.14
C GLN A 151 -19.41 -17.01 3.04
N ASN A 152 -20.68 -16.85 2.66
CA ASN A 152 -21.28 -17.64 1.58
C ASN A 152 -20.77 -17.20 0.19
N ILE A 153 -20.61 -15.91 -0.05
CA ILE A 153 -20.16 -15.39 -1.36
C ILE A 153 -18.70 -15.80 -1.63
N LEU A 154 -17.83 -15.79 -0.63
CA LEU A 154 -16.44 -16.20 -0.80
C LEU A 154 -16.28 -17.68 -1.13
N GLN A 155 -17.24 -18.55 -0.82
CA GLN A 155 -17.24 -19.96 -1.26
C GLN A 155 -17.41 -20.09 -2.79
N TRP A 156 -17.98 -19.08 -3.43
CA TRP A 156 -18.27 -19.09 -4.86
C TRP A 156 -17.18 -18.45 -5.73
N TRP A 157 -16.05 -18.02 -5.13
CA TRP A 157 -14.95 -17.45 -5.92
C TRP A 157 -14.45 -18.34 -7.08
N PRO A 158 -14.52 -19.71 -7.00
CA PRO A 158 -14.10 -20.53 -8.13
C PRO A 158 -14.99 -20.33 -9.36
N LEU A 159 -16.25 -19.88 -9.19
CA LEU A 159 -17.11 -19.53 -10.33
C LEU A 159 -16.54 -18.39 -11.18
N LEU A 160 -15.82 -17.44 -10.57
CA LEU A 160 -15.17 -16.36 -11.32
C LEU A 160 -14.08 -16.91 -12.23
N LEU A 161 -13.31 -17.91 -11.76
CA LEU A 161 -12.29 -18.56 -12.59
C LEU A 161 -12.93 -19.35 -13.74
N ILE A 162 -14.04 -20.04 -13.47
CA ILE A 162 -14.80 -20.77 -14.50
C ILE A 162 -15.34 -19.78 -15.53
N LEU A 163 -15.96 -18.69 -15.10
CA LEU A 163 -16.47 -17.65 -15.98
C LEU A 163 -15.36 -17.05 -16.84
N PHE A 164 -14.23 -16.72 -16.23
CA PHE A 164 -13.07 -16.17 -16.94
C PHE A 164 -12.50 -17.16 -17.97
N GLY A 165 -12.41 -18.44 -17.59
CA GLY A 165 -12.02 -19.52 -18.49
C GLY A 165 -12.96 -19.67 -19.69
N ILE A 166 -14.27 -19.62 -19.46
CA ILE A 166 -15.30 -19.68 -20.52
C ILE A 166 -15.13 -18.48 -21.46
N ILE A 167 -14.94 -17.26 -20.94
CA ILE A 167 -14.74 -16.05 -21.75
C ILE A 167 -13.51 -16.21 -22.66
N ILE A 168 -12.39 -16.72 -22.14
CA ILE A 168 -11.18 -16.97 -22.95
C ILE A 168 -11.45 -17.99 -24.06
N VAL A 169 -12.15 -19.09 -23.75
CA VAL A 169 -12.50 -20.11 -24.76
C VAL A 169 -13.39 -19.52 -25.85
N ILE A 170 -14.41 -18.75 -25.48
CA ILE A 170 -15.30 -18.09 -26.42
C ILE A 170 -14.51 -17.13 -27.31
N GLN A 171 -13.61 -16.31 -26.74
CA GLN A 171 -12.77 -15.40 -27.53
C GLN A 171 -11.83 -16.14 -28.46
N ALA A 172 -11.27 -17.29 -28.04
CA ALA A 172 -10.39 -18.10 -28.87
C ALA A 172 -11.12 -18.74 -30.06
N VAL A 173 -12.38 -19.13 -29.87
CA VAL A 173 -13.23 -19.74 -30.92
C VAL A 173 -13.77 -18.68 -31.90
N ILE A 174 -14.12 -17.50 -31.42
CA ILE A 174 -14.72 -16.44 -32.25
C ILE A 174 -13.67 -15.64 -33.03
N ARG A 175 -12.40 -15.60 -32.59
CA ARG A 175 -11.36 -14.89 -33.35
C ARG A 175 -11.07 -15.65 -34.64
N PRO A 176 -11.41 -15.09 -35.83
CA PRO A 176 -11.03 -15.72 -37.09
C PRO A 176 -9.49 -15.78 -37.16
N ARG A 177 -8.95 -16.96 -37.50
CA ARG A 177 -7.53 -17.11 -37.83
C ARG A 177 -7.23 -16.17 -38.99
N SER A 178 -6.63 -15.02 -38.71
CA SER A 178 -5.98 -14.24 -39.76
C SER A 178 -4.82 -15.09 -40.32
N LYS A 179 -4.97 -15.55 -41.59
CA LYS A 179 -3.89 -16.11 -42.36
C LYS A 179 -2.91 -15.01 -42.73
#